data_d9e479e4c9f499c570e11dc91eef8649
#
_entry.id   d9e479e4c9f499c570e11dc91eef8649
#
_cell.length_a   1.000
_cell.length_b   1.000
_cell.length_c   1.000
_cell.angle_alpha   90.00
_cell.angle_beta   90.00
_cell.angle_gamma   90.00
#
_symmetry.space_group_name_H-M   'P 1'
#
loop_
_entity.id
_entity.type
_entity.pdbx_description
1 polymer ?
#
loop_
_entity_poly.entity_id
_entity_poly.type
_entity_poly.pdbx_seq_one_letter_code
_entity_poly.pdbx_strand_id
1 'polypeptide(L)'
;MIVDFKILPEDSRIWIYQSSRDFYQSEIKIIEDKTSLFLNNWKAHGNDLQAAFLIKDKRFLIIAVNEKFNPIGGCSMDYSLQLVNDISGTIN
;
A
#
# COMPACT_ATOMS: atom_id res chain seq x y z
N MET A 1 7.72 -7.37 -1.45
CA MET A 1 7.66 -7.80 -2.87
C MET A 1 6.30 -7.41 -3.44
N ILE A 2 6.32 -6.53 -4.42
CA ILE A 2 5.09 -6.10 -5.07
C ILE A 2 4.66 -7.13 -6.13
N VAL A 3 3.35 -7.42 -6.17
CA VAL A 3 2.77 -8.37 -7.13
C VAL A 3 1.52 -7.74 -7.75
N ASP A 4 1.00 -8.38 -8.80
CA ASP A 4 -0.27 -7.94 -9.41
C ASP A 4 -1.41 -8.17 -8.40
N PHE A 5 -2.26 -7.17 -8.24
CA PHE A 5 -3.39 -7.24 -7.32
C PHE A 5 -4.28 -8.48 -7.58
N LYS A 6 -4.40 -8.87 -8.85
CA LYS A 6 -5.26 -9.97 -9.27
C LYS A 6 -4.78 -11.34 -8.83
N ILE A 7 -3.48 -11.50 -8.53
CA ILE A 7 -2.94 -12.80 -8.12
C ILE A 7 -3.01 -13.03 -6.62
N LEU A 8 -3.36 -12.01 -5.84
CA LEU A 8 -3.51 -12.18 -4.40
C LEU A 8 -4.77 -13.00 -4.10
N PRO A 9 -4.72 -13.87 -3.05
CA PRO A 9 -5.90 -14.64 -2.66
C PRO A 9 -7.03 -13.73 -2.18
N GLU A 10 -8.27 -14.20 -2.30
CA GLU A 10 -9.45 -13.44 -1.90
C GLU A 10 -9.49 -13.10 -0.42
N ASP A 11 -8.83 -13.91 0.42
CA ASP A 11 -8.76 -13.68 1.85
C ASP A 11 -7.54 -12.83 2.26
N SER A 12 -6.92 -12.14 1.32
CA SER A 12 -5.82 -11.21 1.62
C SER A 12 -6.29 -10.11 2.55
N ARG A 13 -5.38 -9.65 3.41
CA ARG A 13 -5.66 -8.53 4.29
C ARG A 13 -5.62 -7.23 3.50
N ILE A 14 -6.60 -6.34 3.74
CA ILE A 14 -6.76 -5.11 2.98
C ILE A 14 -6.81 -3.91 3.92
N TRP A 15 -6.10 -2.84 3.53
CA TRP A 15 -6.24 -1.52 4.14
C TRP A 15 -6.75 -0.56 3.08
N ILE A 16 -7.75 0.26 3.45
CA ILE A 16 -8.33 1.25 2.55
C ILE A 16 -8.14 2.63 3.17
N TYR A 17 -7.46 3.51 2.44
CA TYR A 17 -7.25 4.89 2.83
C TYR A 17 -8.03 5.79 1.88
N GLN A 18 -8.89 6.65 2.43
CA GLN A 18 -9.73 7.53 1.64
C GLN A 18 -9.22 8.96 1.72
N SER A 19 -9.13 9.63 0.57
CA SER A 19 -8.88 11.06 0.50
C SER A 19 -10.17 11.84 0.70
N SER A 20 -10.06 13.05 1.24
CA SER A 20 -11.20 13.97 1.37
C SER A 20 -11.60 14.59 0.03
N ARG A 21 -10.77 14.45 -1.00
CA ARG A 21 -11.01 14.95 -2.36
C ARG A 21 -10.40 14.02 -3.38
N ASP A 22 -10.76 14.20 -4.65
CA ASP A 22 -10.13 13.45 -5.73
C ASP A 22 -8.66 13.84 -5.87
N PHE A 23 -7.80 12.86 -6.18
CA PHE A 23 -6.39 13.12 -6.49
C PHE A 23 -6.26 13.76 -7.87
N TYR A 24 -5.36 14.74 -8.00
CA TYR A 24 -4.95 15.22 -9.31
C TYR A 24 -4.07 14.17 -10.00
N GLN A 25 -3.98 14.26 -11.33
CA GLN A 25 -3.18 13.31 -12.12
C GLN A 25 -1.72 13.27 -11.64
N SER A 26 -1.14 14.43 -11.35
CA SER A 26 0.23 14.51 -10.82
C SER A 26 0.37 13.87 -9.44
N GLU A 27 -0.66 13.96 -8.62
CA GLU A 27 -0.67 13.34 -7.30
C GLU A 27 -0.77 11.82 -7.37
N ILE A 28 -1.54 11.30 -8.31
CA ILE A 28 -1.64 9.85 -8.55
C ILE A 28 -0.27 9.27 -8.86
N LYS A 29 0.52 9.96 -9.69
CA LYS A 29 1.88 9.54 -10.02
C LYS A 29 2.77 9.49 -8.78
N ILE A 30 2.69 10.51 -7.92
CA ILE A 30 3.44 10.56 -6.67
C ILE A 30 3.05 9.38 -5.76
N ILE A 31 1.74 9.12 -5.62
CA ILE A 31 1.23 8.03 -4.78
C ILE A 31 1.72 6.68 -5.32
N GLU A 32 1.62 6.47 -6.63
CA GLU A 32 2.09 5.23 -7.26
C GLU A 32 3.57 5.00 -7.02
N ASP A 33 4.41 6.02 -7.21
CA ASP A 33 5.85 5.89 -7.04
C ASP A 33 6.23 5.61 -5.58
N LYS A 34 5.66 6.34 -4.63
CA LYS A 34 5.94 6.15 -3.21
C LYS A 34 5.45 4.79 -2.71
N THR A 35 4.25 4.39 -3.13
CA THR A 35 3.65 3.11 -2.72
C THR A 35 4.42 1.94 -3.31
N SER A 36 4.79 2.01 -4.59
CA SER A 36 5.59 0.96 -5.23
C SER A 36 6.93 0.77 -4.54
N LEU A 37 7.62 1.86 -4.21
CA LEU A 37 8.89 1.78 -3.50
C LEU A 37 8.71 1.15 -2.12
N PHE A 38 7.68 1.57 -1.38
CA PHE A 38 7.39 1.02 -0.07
C PHE A 38 7.10 -0.48 -0.13
N LEU A 39 6.19 -0.91 -1.02
CA LEU A 39 5.78 -2.31 -1.10
C LEU A 39 6.93 -3.22 -1.56
N ASN A 40 7.81 -2.73 -2.43
CA ASN A 40 8.98 -3.51 -2.85
C ASN A 40 9.96 -3.78 -1.72
N ASN A 41 9.97 -2.93 -0.70
CA ASN A 41 10.89 -3.05 0.44
C ASN A 41 10.18 -3.45 1.74
N TRP A 42 8.87 -3.67 1.69
CA TRP A 42 8.08 -3.97 2.88
C TRP A 42 8.32 -5.41 3.33
N LYS A 43 8.70 -5.54 4.59
CA LYS A 43 9.08 -6.84 5.18
C LYS A 43 8.41 -7.05 6.52
N ALA A 44 8.27 -8.32 6.88
CA ALA A 44 7.90 -8.74 8.24
C ALA A 44 8.84 -9.86 8.64
N HIS A 45 9.37 -9.79 9.86
CA HIS A 45 10.29 -10.81 10.41
C HIS A 45 11.51 -11.05 9.50
N GLY A 46 11.99 -9.99 8.84
CA GLY A 46 13.15 -10.05 7.96
C GLY A 46 12.89 -10.65 6.58
N ASN A 47 11.65 -11.02 6.26
CA ASN A 47 11.28 -11.62 4.98
C ASN A 47 10.30 -10.72 4.22
N ASP A 48 10.34 -10.80 2.90
CA ASP A 48 9.45 -10.02 2.04
C ASP A 48 7.98 -10.32 2.32
N LEU A 49 7.15 -9.29 2.23
CA LEU A 49 5.71 -9.42 2.18
C LEU A 49 5.26 -9.44 0.73
N GLN A 50 4.32 -10.32 0.41
CA GLN A 50 3.69 -10.34 -0.90
C GLN A 50 2.50 -9.38 -0.87
N ALA A 51 2.62 -8.26 -1.57
CA ALA A 51 1.67 -7.17 -1.47
C ALA A 51 1.36 -6.53 -2.81
N ALA A 52 0.22 -5.87 -2.89
CA ALA A 52 -0.19 -5.12 -4.06
C ALA A 52 -0.97 -3.87 -3.63
N PHE A 53 -1.15 -2.94 -4.54
CA PHE A 53 -1.97 -1.76 -4.29
C PHE A 53 -2.79 -1.39 -5.51
N LEU A 54 -3.84 -0.61 -5.27
CA LEU A 54 -4.74 -0.10 -6.29
C LEU A 54 -5.20 1.29 -5.88
N ILE A 55 -5.21 2.22 -6.82
CA ILE A 55 -5.84 3.53 -6.63
C ILE A 55 -7.19 3.46 -7.33
N LYS A 56 -8.28 3.61 -6.57
CA LYS A 56 -9.63 3.46 -7.07
C LYS A 56 -10.37 4.78 -7.00
N ASP A 57 -11.10 5.10 -8.07
CA ASP A 57 -12.00 6.27 -8.17
C ASP A 57 -11.29 7.58 -7.88
N LYS A 58 -9.97 7.64 -8.09
CA LYS A 58 -9.12 8.82 -7.82
C LYS A 58 -9.19 9.31 -6.37
N ARG A 59 -9.64 8.47 -5.44
CA ARG A 59 -9.88 8.87 -4.06
C ARG A 59 -9.44 7.86 -3.02
N PHE A 60 -9.28 6.60 -3.41
CA PHE A 60 -8.95 5.52 -2.48
C PHE A 60 -7.59 4.91 -2.83
N LEU A 61 -6.75 4.75 -1.83
CA LEU A 61 -5.56 3.91 -1.92
C LEU A 61 -5.86 2.61 -1.18
N ILE A 62 -5.82 1.49 -1.89
CA ILE A 62 -6.08 0.17 -1.35
C ILE A 62 -4.79 -0.62 -1.37
N ILE A 63 -4.37 -1.13 -0.20
CA ILE A 63 -3.19 -1.97 -0.06
C ILE A 63 -3.64 -3.34 0.40
N ALA A 64 -3.14 -4.39 -0.25
CA ALA A 64 -3.49 -5.78 0.08
C ALA A 64 -2.23 -6.60 0.32
N VAL A 65 -2.30 -7.53 1.28
CA VAL A 65 -1.18 -8.39 1.67
C VAL A 65 -1.66 -9.83 1.79
N ASN A 66 -0.89 -10.75 1.22
CA ASN A 66 -1.11 -12.19 1.39
C ASN A 66 -0.44 -12.65 2.68
N GLU A 67 -1.22 -12.73 3.77
CA GLU A 67 -0.70 -13.16 5.08
C GLU A 67 -0.28 -14.64 5.11
N LYS A 68 -0.77 -15.44 4.17
CA LYS A 68 -0.38 -16.85 4.06
C LYS A 68 1.03 -17.00 3.52
N PHE A 69 1.50 -16.04 2.72
CA PHE A 69 2.87 -16.03 2.21
C PHE A 69 3.85 -15.66 3.32
N ASN A 70 3.52 -14.62 4.10
CA ASN A 70 4.30 -14.19 5.26
C ASN A 70 3.37 -13.39 6.18
N PRO A 71 3.21 -13.79 7.45
CA PRO A 71 2.35 -13.05 8.38
C PRO A 71 2.87 -11.61 8.60
N ILE A 72 1.95 -10.66 8.65
CA ILE A 72 2.29 -9.28 8.91
C ILE A 72 2.52 -9.06 10.41
N GLY A 73 3.54 -8.28 10.76
CA GLY A 73 3.81 -7.91 12.15
C GLY A 73 3.38 -6.49 12.47
N GLY A 74 3.37 -6.14 13.77
CA GLY A 74 3.00 -4.80 14.22
C GLY A 74 3.88 -3.70 13.62
N CYS A 75 5.20 -3.93 13.54
CA CYS A 75 6.12 -2.96 12.93
C CYS A 75 5.83 -2.73 11.46
N SER A 76 5.42 -3.79 10.74
CA SER A 76 5.07 -3.66 9.32
C SER A 76 3.82 -2.81 9.13
N MET A 77 2.86 -2.90 10.04
CA MET A 77 1.67 -2.05 10.03
C MET A 77 2.02 -0.60 10.31
N ASP A 78 2.91 -0.34 11.26
CA ASP A 78 3.38 1.01 11.58
C ASP A 78 4.07 1.67 10.38
N TYR A 79 4.86 0.90 9.62
CA TYR A 79 5.50 1.41 8.41
C TYR A 79 4.47 1.81 7.35
N SER A 80 3.36 1.07 7.23
CA SER A 80 2.30 1.44 6.28
C SER A 80 1.63 2.76 6.66
N LEU A 81 1.45 3.02 7.96
CA LEU A 81 0.96 4.31 8.44
C LEU A 81 1.93 5.44 8.11
N GLN A 82 3.24 5.20 8.24
CA GLN A 82 4.25 6.19 7.87
C GLN A 82 4.19 6.52 6.39
N LEU A 83 3.96 5.53 5.53
CA LEU A 83 3.76 5.75 4.09
C LEU A 83 2.60 6.70 3.84
N VAL A 84 1.46 6.45 4.46
CA VAL A 84 0.26 7.28 4.26
C VAL A 84 0.49 8.70 4.77
N ASN A 85 1.15 8.85 5.91
CA ASN A 85 1.48 10.17 6.46
C ASN A 85 2.43 10.93 5.54
N ASP A 86 3.42 10.25 4.95
CA ASP A 86 4.35 10.85 4.00
C ASP A 86 3.61 11.32 2.74
N ILE A 87 2.75 10.48 2.18
CA ILE A 87 1.92 10.84 1.03
C ILE A 87 1.07 12.06 1.35
N SER A 88 0.38 12.04 2.49
CA SER A 88 -0.49 13.14 2.91
C SER A 88 0.28 14.46 3.02
N GLY A 89 1.47 14.44 3.60
CA GLY A 89 2.32 15.62 3.71
C GLY A 89 2.84 16.14 2.37
N THR A 90 3.00 15.26 1.39
CA THR A 90 3.53 15.63 0.07
C THR A 90 2.47 16.25 -0.83
N ILE A 91 1.23 15.74 -0.80
CA ILE A 91 0.18 16.17 -1.74
C ILE A 91 -0.79 17.18 -1.15
N ASN A 92 -0.72 17.47 0.13
CA ASN A 92 -1.51 18.52 0.75
C ASN A 92 -0.70 19.82 0.82
#